data_629df246063faa06973ced95a3410606
#
_entry.id   629df246063faa06973ced95a3410606
#
_cell.length_a   1.000
_cell.length_b   1.000
_cell.length_c   1.000
_cell.angle_alpha   90.00
_cell.angle_beta   90.00
_cell.angle_gamma   90.00
#
_symmetry.space_group_name_H-M   'P 1'
#
loop_
_entity.id
_entity.type
_entity.pdbx_description
1 polymer ?
#
loop_
_entity_poly.entity_id
_entity_poly.type
_entity_poly.pdbx_seq_one_letter_code
_entity_poly.pdbx_strand_id
1 'polypeptide(L)'
;MNYILFDGEYRDNLLPLTYTKPVADLRIGILTIREKWEKYLGFTTTTVTEDYLAGKFPMVEMEENVMINASILPNEGLVELIKAINPNEAIFKKDELIAFYAKEQEEVDFDNYERVEYHDECIQIKHSWDLFSYNGKALEADFDLITKDRVSAPIPDTVHCMNKDRIFLEEDVEIEIGVLNASKGAIYIGKHAQVMEGSMIRGPFAMGEHSVVKMGTKVYGPTTLGPKSKIGGEVNNAIFSGYCSKG
;
A
#
# COMPACT_ATOMS: atom_id res chain seq x y z
N MET A 1 18.28 15.29 0.99
CA MET A 1 17.77 14.29 0.04
C MET A 1 16.25 14.34 0.04
N ASN A 2 15.63 14.57 -1.10
CA ASN A 2 14.19 14.62 -1.30
C ASN A 2 13.75 13.40 -2.13
N TYR A 3 12.58 12.83 -1.86
CA TYR A 3 12.09 11.64 -2.57
C TYR A 3 10.84 11.99 -3.35
N ILE A 4 10.86 11.67 -4.64
CA ILE A 4 9.77 11.96 -5.58
C ILE A 4 9.34 10.65 -6.24
N LEU A 5 8.06 10.32 -6.13
CA LEU A 5 7.47 9.15 -6.78
C LEU A 5 7.00 9.55 -8.17
N PHE A 6 7.48 8.88 -9.22
CA PHE A 6 7.03 9.16 -10.58
C PHE A 6 6.14 8.05 -11.12
N ASP A 7 5.13 8.43 -11.90
CA ASP A 7 4.34 7.48 -12.66
C ASP A 7 5.22 6.87 -13.76
N GLY A 8 5.40 5.55 -13.72
CA GLY A 8 6.19 4.84 -14.72
C GLY A 8 5.39 4.55 -16.01
N GLU A 9 6.03 3.85 -16.94
CA GLU A 9 5.46 3.48 -18.24
C GLU A 9 4.16 2.65 -18.17
N TYR A 10 3.91 1.98 -17.04
CA TYR A 10 2.72 1.13 -16.84
C TYR A 10 1.49 1.89 -16.37
N ARG A 11 1.56 3.22 -16.20
CA ARG A 11 0.44 4.03 -15.72
C ARG A 11 -0.85 3.80 -16.53
N ASP A 12 -0.74 3.74 -17.85
CA ASP A 12 -1.90 3.57 -18.74
C ASP A 12 -2.52 2.18 -18.62
N ASN A 13 -1.74 1.16 -18.30
CA ASN A 13 -2.25 -0.20 -18.03
C ASN A 13 -3.06 -0.27 -16.73
N LEU A 14 -2.96 0.75 -15.88
CA LEU A 14 -3.69 0.87 -14.60
C LEU A 14 -4.97 1.69 -14.73
N LEU A 15 -5.30 2.20 -15.91
CA LEU A 15 -6.59 2.82 -16.18
C LEU A 15 -7.74 1.81 -15.96
N PRO A 16 -8.89 2.24 -15.44
CA PRO A 16 -9.29 3.62 -15.10
C PRO A 16 -8.85 4.10 -13.71
N LEU A 17 -8.11 3.32 -12.93
CA LEU A 17 -7.77 3.62 -11.54
C LEU A 17 -6.89 4.87 -11.41
N THR A 18 -6.06 5.13 -12.42
CA THR A 18 -5.13 6.25 -12.49
C THR A 18 -5.70 7.52 -13.14
N TYR A 19 -6.98 7.55 -13.53
CA TYR A 19 -7.60 8.79 -14.06
C TYR A 19 -7.63 9.94 -13.07
N THR A 20 -7.80 9.67 -11.78
CA THR A 20 -8.03 10.70 -10.78
C THR A 20 -6.93 10.83 -9.74
N LYS A 21 -5.91 9.99 -9.85
CA LYS A 21 -4.78 9.94 -8.92
C LYS A 21 -3.54 9.33 -9.58
N PRO A 22 -2.33 9.66 -9.10
CA PRO A 22 -1.09 9.03 -9.55
C PRO A 22 -1.02 7.55 -9.11
N VAL A 23 -0.12 6.80 -9.73
CA VAL A 23 0.15 5.39 -9.37
C VAL A 23 0.51 5.24 -7.89
N ALA A 24 1.29 6.19 -7.36
CA ALA A 24 1.68 6.22 -5.95
C ALA A 24 0.49 6.15 -4.97
N ASP A 25 -0.68 6.67 -5.35
CA ASP A 25 -1.87 6.72 -4.49
C ASP A 25 -2.84 5.55 -4.72
N LEU A 26 -2.43 4.55 -5.50
CA LEU A 26 -3.15 3.27 -5.56
C LEU A 26 -2.94 2.49 -4.26
N ARG A 27 -4.03 1.89 -3.76
CA ARG A 27 -4.00 1.04 -2.56
C ARG A 27 -3.76 -0.40 -2.94
N ILE A 28 -2.81 -1.02 -2.23
CA ILE A 28 -2.54 -2.45 -2.26
C ILE A 28 -2.04 -2.85 -0.87
N GLY A 29 -2.55 -3.92 -0.29
CA GLY A 29 -2.32 -4.21 1.12
C GLY A 29 -3.14 -3.28 2.03
N ILE A 30 -2.58 -2.86 3.14
CA ILE A 30 -3.22 -1.93 4.10
C ILE A 30 -3.06 -0.48 3.62
N LEU A 31 -1.90 -0.17 3.07
CA LEU A 31 -1.43 1.16 2.72
C LEU A 31 -1.57 1.44 1.21
N THR A 32 -1.52 2.72 0.81
CA THR A 32 -1.21 3.10 -0.56
C THR A 32 0.28 2.87 -0.84
N ILE A 33 0.67 2.86 -2.11
CA ILE A 33 2.09 2.71 -2.49
C ILE A 33 2.92 3.85 -1.89
N ARG A 34 2.41 5.09 -1.95
CA ARG A 34 3.03 6.26 -1.31
C ARG A 34 3.25 6.03 0.18
N GLU A 35 2.19 5.66 0.91
CA GLU A 35 2.26 5.45 2.36
C GLU A 35 3.29 4.37 2.74
N LYS A 36 3.48 3.34 1.90
CA LYS A 36 4.53 2.33 2.09
C LYS A 36 5.92 2.96 1.97
N TRP A 37 6.17 3.67 0.85
CA TRP A 37 7.47 4.34 0.64
C TRP A 37 7.79 5.31 1.78
N GLU A 38 6.84 6.15 2.18
CA GLU A 38 7.03 7.11 3.28
C GLU A 38 7.35 6.44 4.61
N LYS A 39 6.71 5.29 4.92
CA LYS A 39 7.04 4.53 6.14
C LYS A 39 8.44 3.93 6.13
N TYR A 40 8.89 3.41 5.00
CA TYR A 40 10.24 2.85 4.87
C TYR A 40 11.32 3.92 4.81
N LEU A 41 11.06 5.01 4.11
CA LEU A 41 12.02 6.12 3.97
C LEU A 41 12.12 6.95 5.26
N GLY A 42 11.01 7.11 5.98
CA GLY A 42 10.89 8.01 7.12
C GLY A 42 10.66 9.48 6.73
N PHE A 43 10.30 9.74 5.47
CA PHE A 43 10.07 11.07 4.90
C PHE A 43 8.79 11.08 4.08
N THR A 44 8.16 12.24 3.97
CA THR A 44 7.08 12.48 3.01
C THR A 44 7.61 12.52 1.59
N THR A 45 6.76 12.15 0.63
CA THR A 45 7.10 12.14 -0.79
C THR A 45 6.18 13.05 -1.59
N THR A 46 6.69 13.58 -2.70
CA THR A 46 5.87 14.26 -3.72
C THR A 46 5.78 13.42 -4.98
N THR A 47 5.09 13.89 -6.01
CA THR A 47 4.84 13.04 -7.18
C THR A 47 5.01 13.78 -8.49
N VAL A 48 5.64 13.12 -9.46
CA VAL A 48 5.56 13.45 -10.88
C VAL A 48 4.46 12.60 -11.51
N THR A 49 3.46 13.24 -12.07
CA THR A 49 2.31 12.61 -12.72
C THR A 49 1.84 13.47 -13.89
N GLU A 50 0.75 13.10 -14.53
CA GLU A 50 0.14 13.83 -15.63
C GLU A 50 -0.20 15.28 -15.27
N ASP A 51 -0.04 16.19 -16.24
CA ASP A 51 -0.24 17.62 -16.08
C ASP A 51 -1.60 17.97 -15.46
N TYR A 52 -2.66 17.27 -15.86
CA TYR A 52 -4.00 17.52 -15.32
C TYR A 52 -4.17 17.12 -13.86
N LEU A 53 -3.28 16.29 -13.32
CA LEU A 53 -3.24 15.89 -11.92
C LEU A 53 -2.26 16.74 -11.09
N ALA A 54 -1.28 17.39 -11.72
CA ALA A 54 -0.22 18.13 -11.05
C ALA A 54 -0.74 19.23 -10.10
N GLY A 55 -1.86 19.86 -10.42
CA GLY A 55 -2.50 20.85 -9.53
C GLY A 55 -2.99 20.27 -8.20
N LYS A 56 -3.35 18.98 -8.16
CA LYS A 56 -3.80 18.27 -6.95
C LYS A 56 -2.66 17.50 -6.27
N PHE A 57 -1.69 17.06 -7.04
CA PHE A 57 -0.54 16.26 -6.60
C PHE A 57 0.76 16.95 -7.04
N PRO A 58 1.10 18.09 -6.43
CA PRO A 58 2.24 18.88 -6.86
C PRO A 58 3.55 18.15 -6.58
N MET A 59 4.48 18.27 -7.52
CA MET A 59 5.87 17.93 -7.30
C MET A 59 6.55 19.07 -6.52
N VAL A 60 7.41 18.70 -5.58
CA VAL A 60 8.35 19.61 -4.93
C VAL A 60 9.74 19.10 -5.23
N GLU A 61 10.51 19.90 -5.93
CA GLU A 61 11.89 19.63 -6.29
C GLU A 61 12.81 20.37 -5.34
N MET A 62 13.94 19.77 -5.01
CA MET A 62 15.02 20.34 -4.20
C MET A 62 16.34 20.19 -4.95
N GLU A 63 17.42 20.77 -4.43
CA GLU A 63 18.76 20.65 -5.04
C GLU A 63 19.16 19.21 -5.34
N GLU A 64 18.77 18.27 -4.46
CA GLU A 64 19.06 16.85 -4.59
C GLU A 64 17.78 16.03 -4.42
N ASN A 65 17.43 15.25 -5.44
CA ASN A 65 16.23 14.42 -5.48
C ASN A 65 16.56 12.97 -5.81
N VAL A 66 15.78 12.06 -5.27
CA VAL A 66 15.74 10.67 -5.72
C VAL A 66 14.37 10.41 -6.31
N MET A 67 14.35 10.12 -7.59
CA MET A 67 13.16 9.76 -8.36
C MET A 67 12.92 8.26 -8.21
N ILE A 68 11.73 7.86 -7.78
CA ILE A 68 11.38 6.45 -7.53
C ILE A 68 10.16 6.07 -8.36
N ASN A 69 10.23 4.96 -9.07
CA ASN A 69 9.12 4.42 -9.85
C ASN A 69 7.99 3.96 -8.92
N ALA A 70 6.86 4.66 -8.95
CA ALA A 70 5.71 4.41 -8.11
C ALA A 70 5.01 3.06 -8.37
N SER A 71 5.31 2.38 -9.48
CA SER A 71 4.76 1.04 -9.74
C SER A 71 5.42 -0.06 -8.88
N ILE A 72 6.53 0.25 -8.21
CA ILE A 72 7.32 -0.71 -7.44
C ILE A 72 7.04 -0.55 -5.95
N LEU A 73 6.77 -1.67 -5.28
CA LEU A 73 6.58 -1.68 -3.82
C LEU A 73 7.92 -1.72 -3.10
N PRO A 74 8.11 -0.95 -2.02
CA PRO A 74 9.33 -0.98 -1.23
C PRO A 74 9.52 -2.29 -0.47
N ASN A 75 10.77 -2.65 -0.26
CA ASN A 75 11.23 -3.60 0.75
C ASN A 75 12.53 -3.08 1.38
N GLU A 76 12.97 -3.68 2.48
CA GLU A 76 14.13 -3.21 3.24
C GLU A 76 15.38 -3.08 2.37
N GLY A 77 15.75 -4.11 1.60
CA GLY A 77 16.95 -4.10 0.78
C GLY A 77 16.92 -3.04 -0.35
N LEU A 78 15.75 -2.85 -0.98
CA LEU A 78 15.59 -1.82 -2.01
C LEU A 78 15.69 -0.40 -1.40
N VAL A 79 15.12 -0.19 -0.23
CA VAL A 79 15.16 1.09 0.47
C VAL A 79 16.58 1.43 0.93
N GLU A 80 17.34 0.46 1.41
CA GLU A 80 18.75 0.65 1.75
C GLU A 80 19.57 1.08 0.54
N LEU A 81 19.36 0.43 -0.61
CA LEU A 81 20.03 0.79 -1.86
C LEU A 81 19.66 2.20 -2.32
N ILE A 82 18.38 2.56 -2.26
CA ILE A 82 17.88 3.90 -2.62
C ILE A 82 18.44 4.98 -1.70
N LYS A 83 18.56 4.71 -0.40
CA LYS A 83 19.15 5.67 0.56
C LYS A 83 20.64 5.88 0.35
N ALA A 84 21.32 4.90 -0.25
CA ALA A 84 22.75 4.95 -0.54
C ALA A 84 23.09 5.44 -1.96
N ILE A 85 22.10 5.80 -2.76
CA ILE A 85 22.27 6.22 -4.15
C ILE A 85 23.16 7.49 -4.25
N ASN A 86 24.12 7.46 -5.17
CA ASN A 86 25.02 8.58 -5.42
C ASN A 86 24.55 9.41 -6.63
N PRO A 87 25.09 10.63 -6.79
CA PRO A 87 24.88 11.42 -8.00
C PRO A 87 25.24 10.64 -9.26
N ASN A 88 24.40 10.76 -10.29
CA ASN A 88 24.53 10.06 -11.58
C ASN A 88 24.40 8.52 -11.49
N GLU A 89 23.81 7.99 -10.43
CA GLU A 89 23.43 6.56 -10.37
C GLU A 89 21.96 6.38 -10.69
N ALA A 90 21.66 5.26 -11.37
CA ALA A 90 20.31 4.79 -11.63
C ALA A 90 20.19 3.31 -11.28
N ILE A 91 19.20 2.97 -10.48
CA ILE A 91 18.94 1.61 -10.01
C ILE A 91 17.97 0.94 -10.97
N PHE A 92 18.36 -0.23 -11.46
CA PHE A 92 17.58 -1.05 -12.37
C PHE A 92 17.37 -2.45 -11.81
N LYS A 93 16.31 -3.10 -12.25
CA LYS A 93 16.15 -4.54 -12.18
C LYS A 93 15.95 -5.06 -13.58
N LYS A 94 16.95 -5.69 -14.15
CA LYS A 94 17.00 -6.00 -15.60
C LYS A 94 16.82 -4.69 -16.39
N ASP A 95 15.78 -4.61 -17.22
CA ASP A 95 15.52 -3.42 -18.04
C ASP A 95 14.55 -2.40 -17.38
N GLU A 96 14.05 -2.70 -16.17
CA GLU A 96 13.11 -1.87 -15.45
C GLU A 96 13.83 -0.85 -14.58
N LEU A 97 13.58 0.44 -14.83
CA LEU A 97 14.08 1.52 -13.99
C LEU A 97 13.31 1.57 -12.67
N ILE A 98 14.04 1.45 -11.56
CA ILE A 98 13.48 1.51 -10.21
C ILE A 98 13.58 2.92 -9.64
N ALA A 99 14.78 3.49 -9.64
CA ALA A 99 15.05 4.81 -9.08
C ALA A 99 16.29 5.43 -9.72
N PHE A 100 16.40 6.74 -9.65
CA PHE A 100 17.59 7.46 -10.07
C PHE A 100 17.78 8.75 -9.28
N TYR A 101 19.02 9.20 -9.18
CA TYR A 101 19.36 10.48 -8.60
C TYR A 101 19.12 11.60 -9.63
N ALA A 102 18.53 12.70 -9.22
CA ALA A 102 18.31 13.89 -10.06
C ALA A 102 18.64 15.16 -9.33
N LYS A 103 19.28 16.11 -10.01
CA LYS A 103 19.46 17.48 -9.51
C LYS A 103 18.35 18.37 -10.03
N GLU A 104 18.10 19.44 -9.28
CA GLU A 104 17.12 20.44 -9.64
C GLU A 104 17.39 21.01 -11.03
N GLN A 105 16.37 21.06 -11.89
CA GLN A 105 16.42 21.64 -13.25
C GLN A 105 17.48 21.01 -14.17
N GLU A 106 18.04 19.86 -13.85
CA GLU A 106 18.96 19.14 -14.72
C GLU A 106 18.16 18.22 -15.66
N GLU A 107 18.48 18.29 -16.96
CA GLU A 107 17.91 17.37 -17.94
C GLU A 107 18.49 15.97 -17.73
N VAL A 108 17.63 14.98 -17.58
CA VAL A 108 18.01 13.59 -17.30
C VAL A 108 18.44 12.92 -18.59
N ASP A 109 19.72 12.58 -18.70
CA ASP A 109 20.28 11.76 -19.77
C ASP A 109 20.87 10.48 -19.18
N PHE A 110 20.14 9.38 -19.32
CA PHE A 110 20.53 8.09 -18.74
C PHE A 110 21.80 7.48 -19.34
N ASP A 111 22.30 7.96 -20.50
CA ASP A 111 23.59 7.54 -21.07
C ASP A 111 24.77 7.96 -20.16
N ASN A 112 24.56 8.97 -19.32
CA ASN A 112 25.54 9.46 -18.37
C ASN A 112 25.40 8.88 -16.96
N TYR A 113 24.45 7.97 -16.74
CA TYR A 113 24.22 7.37 -15.42
C TYR A 113 24.97 6.04 -15.26
N GLU A 114 25.58 5.86 -14.09
CA GLU A 114 26.08 4.55 -13.67
C GLU A 114 24.90 3.66 -13.30
N ARG A 115 24.84 2.48 -13.94
CA ARG A 115 23.77 1.51 -13.72
C ARG A 115 24.07 0.65 -12.51
N VAL A 116 23.23 0.72 -11.50
CA VAL A 116 23.23 -0.14 -10.30
C VAL A 116 22.15 -1.20 -10.45
N GLU A 117 22.52 -2.48 -10.43
CA GLU A 117 21.56 -3.57 -10.61
C GLU A 117 21.02 -4.06 -9.27
N TYR A 118 19.68 -4.08 -9.12
CA TYR A 118 18.99 -4.67 -7.98
C TYR A 118 18.66 -6.14 -8.28
N HIS A 119 19.22 -7.07 -7.49
CA HIS A 119 19.14 -8.51 -7.77
C HIS A 119 18.00 -9.22 -7.03
N ASP A 120 17.51 -8.66 -5.91
CA ASP A 120 16.48 -9.29 -5.10
C ASP A 120 15.08 -9.14 -5.70
N GLU A 121 14.12 -9.86 -5.16
CA GLU A 121 12.74 -9.76 -5.60
C GLU A 121 12.09 -8.47 -5.13
N CYS A 122 11.35 -7.82 -6.02
CA CYS A 122 10.42 -6.75 -5.70
C CYS A 122 9.08 -6.96 -6.41
N ILE A 123 8.01 -6.48 -5.83
CA ILE A 123 6.70 -6.49 -6.46
C ILE A 123 6.56 -5.23 -7.30
N GLN A 124 6.21 -5.40 -8.57
CA GLN A 124 5.89 -4.32 -9.48
C GLN A 124 4.45 -4.46 -9.97
N ILE A 125 3.73 -3.35 -9.97
CA ILE A 125 2.34 -3.25 -10.42
C ILE A 125 2.34 -2.74 -11.86
N LYS A 126 2.15 -3.64 -12.81
CA LYS A 126 2.15 -3.35 -14.25
C LYS A 126 0.74 -3.26 -14.84
N HIS A 127 -0.22 -3.93 -14.21
CA HIS A 127 -1.59 -4.01 -14.67
C HIS A 127 -2.57 -3.93 -13.49
N SER A 128 -3.80 -3.55 -13.77
CA SER A 128 -4.84 -3.41 -12.74
C SER A 128 -5.11 -4.71 -11.97
N TRP A 129 -4.93 -5.88 -12.57
CA TRP A 129 -5.10 -7.19 -11.89
C TRP A 129 -3.93 -7.55 -10.97
N ASP A 130 -2.77 -6.93 -11.10
CA ASP A 130 -1.65 -7.14 -10.19
C ASP A 130 -2.00 -6.66 -8.77
N LEU A 131 -2.84 -5.64 -8.66
CA LEU A 131 -3.29 -5.12 -7.37
C LEU A 131 -3.91 -6.25 -6.52
N PHE A 132 -4.92 -6.97 -7.04
CA PHE A 132 -5.53 -8.04 -6.25
C PHE A 132 -4.70 -9.34 -6.25
N SER A 133 -3.85 -9.57 -7.25
CA SER A 133 -2.97 -10.74 -7.29
C SER A 133 -1.87 -10.68 -6.23
N TYR A 134 -1.31 -9.50 -6.00
CA TYR A 134 -0.27 -9.28 -4.99
C TYR A 134 -0.82 -8.78 -3.65
N ASN A 135 -2.14 -8.51 -3.54
CA ASN A 135 -2.73 -7.93 -2.33
C ASN A 135 -2.41 -8.72 -1.06
N GLY A 136 -2.45 -10.05 -1.14
CA GLY A 136 -2.17 -10.91 0.01
C GLY A 136 -0.73 -10.73 0.54
N LYS A 137 0.25 -10.70 -0.37
CA LYS A 137 1.66 -10.46 0.00
C LYS A 137 1.86 -9.06 0.58
N ALA A 138 1.22 -8.07 -0.04
CA ALA A 138 1.29 -6.69 0.43
C ALA A 138 0.62 -6.49 1.80
N LEU A 139 -0.50 -7.19 2.07
CA LEU A 139 -1.17 -7.19 3.37
C LEU A 139 -0.27 -7.71 4.49
N GLU A 140 0.43 -8.84 4.25
CA GLU A 140 1.32 -9.42 5.24
C GLU A 140 2.51 -8.48 5.53
N ALA A 141 3.15 -7.96 4.48
CA ALA A 141 4.27 -7.04 4.63
C ALA A 141 3.87 -5.74 5.36
N ASP A 142 2.72 -5.17 5.00
CA ASP A 142 2.21 -3.97 5.67
C ASP A 142 1.85 -4.24 7.14
N PHE A 143 1.21 -5.39 7.41
CA PHE A 143 0.87 -5.77 8.78
C PHE A 143 2.12 -5.83 9.65
N ASP A 144 3.15 -6.52 9.19
CA ASP A 144 4.41 -6.63 9.94
C ASP A 144 5.09 -5.25 10.12
N LEU A 145 5.04 -4.40 9.08
CA LEU A 145 5.63 -3.06 9.13
C LEU A 145 4.92 -2.13 10.13
N ILE A 146 3.57 -2.10 10.10
CA ILE A 146 2.82 -1.09 10.87
C ILE A 146 2.44 -1.54 12.27
N THR A 147 2.51 -2.83 12.58
CA THR A 147 2.22 -3.38 13.91
C THR A 147 3.47 -3.68 14.72
N LYS A 148 4.64 -3.56 14.13
CA LYS A 148 5.92 -3.78 14.79
C LYS A 148 6.04 -2.94 16.06
N ASP A 149 6.39 -3.60 17.16
CA ASP A 149 6.57 -2.98 18.48
C ASP A 149 5.32 -2.25 19.04
N ARG A 150 4.13 -2.61 18.53
CA ARG A 150 2.85 -2.06 18.97
C ARG A 150 1.95 -3.11 19.61
N VAL A 151 1.06 -2.66 20.47
CA VAL A 151 0.08 -3.51 21.15
C VAL A 151 -1.30 -3.27 20.56
N SER A 152 -1.96 -4.36 20.16
CA SER A 152 -3.36 -4.32 19.71
C SER A 152 -4.31 -3.91 20.82
N ALA A 153 -5.37 -3.19 20.48
CA ALA A 153 -6.51 -3.04 21.37
C ALA A 153 -7.10 -4.43 21.75
N PRO A 154 -7.73 -4.56 22.92
CA PRO A 154 -8.27 -5.83 23.37
C PRO A 154 -9.41 -6.31 22.46
N ILE A 155 -9.40 -7.61 22.15
CA ILE A 155 -10.50 -8.24 21.42
C ILE A 155 -11.52 -8.72 22.45
N PRO A 156 -12.82 -8.37 22.32
CA PRO A 156 -13.88 -8.82 23.22
C PRO A 156 -14.01 -10.34 23.28
N ASP A 157 -14.33 -10.91 24.44
CA ASP A 157 -14.47 -12.37 24.64
C ASP A 157 -15.61 -12.98 23.82
N THR A 158 -16.54 -12.19 23.34
CA THR A 158 -17.65 -12.59 22.47
C THR A 158 -17.21 -12.79 21.01
N VAL A 159 -15.99 -12.39 20.65
CA VAL A 159 -15.41 -12.57 19.31
C VAL A 159 -14.58 -13.83 19.26
N HIS A 160 -14.99 -14.76 18.39
CA HIS A 160 -14.26 -16.02 18.22
C HIS A 160 -13.02 -15.81 17.33
N CYS A 161 -11.82 -16.01 17.89
CA CYS A 161 -10.56 -15.77 17.19
C CYS A 161 -9.79 -17.06 16.94
N MET A 162 -9.18 -17.16 15.75
CA MET A 162 -8.18 -18.17 15.39
C MET A 162 -6.89 -17.48 15.00
N ASN A 163 -5.75 -17.92 15.55
CA ASN A 163 -4.42 -17.32 15.38
C ASN A 163 -4.38 -15.84 15.83
N LYS A 164 -4.73 -15.62 17.10
CA LYS A 164 -4.95 -14.29 17.69
C LYS A 164 -3.73 -13.35 17.54
N ASP A 165 -2.52 -13.89 17.52
CA ASP A 165 -1.27 -13.12 17.40
C ASP A 165 -1.11 -12.43 16.04
N ARG A 166 -1.90 -12.85 15.04
CA ARG A 166 -1.97 -12.22 13.70
C ARG A 166 -3.23 -11.37 13.52
N ILE A 167 -3.87 -10.93 14.62
CA ILE A 167 -5.02 -10.02 14.60
C ILE A 167 -4.62 -8.74 15.34
N PHE A 168 -4.74 -7.62 14.66
CA PHE A 168 -4.44 -6.31 15.25
C PHE A 168 -5.65 -5.39 15.11
N LEU A 169 -6.12 -4.89 16.23
CA LEU A 169 -7.16 -3.88 16.33
C LEU A 169 -6.52 -2.55 16.73
N GLU A 170 -6.82 -1.50 16.00
CA GLU A 170 -6.50 -0.13 16.42
C GLU A 170 -7.45 0.34 17.52
N GLU A 171 -7.25 1.53 18.04
CA GLU A 171 -8.10 2.13 19.07
C GLU A 171 -9.53 2.37 18.56
N ASP A 172 -10.49 2.31 19.46
CA ASP A 172 -11.90 2.58 19.21
C ASP A 172 -12.52 1.72 18.08
N VAL A 173 -12.04 0.50 17.92
CA VAL A 173 -12.68 -0.51 17.05
C VAL A 173 -13.91 -1.06 17.74
N GLU A 174 -15.05 -1.01 17.06
CA GLU A 174 -16.32 -1.59 17.50
C GLU A 174 -16.48 -2.99 16.91
N ILE A 175 -16.45 -4.01 17.76
CA ILE A 175 -16.77 -5.40 17.40
C ILE A 175 -17.29 -6.11 18.62
N GLU A 176 -18.49 -6.71 18.54
CA GLU A 176 -19.13 -7.36 19.66
C GLU A 176 -19.30 -8.86 19.50
N ILE A 177 -19.80 -9.33 18.33
CA ILE A 177 -20.06 -10.73 18.05
C ILE A 177 -19.60 -11.04 16.64
N GLY A 178 -18.59 -11.90 16.49
CA GLY A 178 -18.07 -12.25 15.17
C GLY A 178 -17.02 -13.33 15.21
N VAL A 179 -16.52 -13.68 14.03
CA VAL A 179 -15.43 -14.65 13.85
C VAL A 179 -14.28 -14.00 13.09
N LEU A 180 -13.10 -13.96 13.69
CA LEU A 180 -11.86 -13.51 13.08
C LEU A 180 -10.88 -14.70 12.93
N ASN A 181 -10.67 -15.14 11.71
CA ASN A 181 -9.80 -16.28 11.41
C ASN A 181 -8.54 -15.84 10.67
N ALA A 182 -7.45 -15.63 11.41
CA ALA A 182 -6.14 -15.27 10.88
C ALA A 182 -5.23 -16.49 10.59
N SER A 183 -5.77 -17.71 10.49
CA SER A 183 -4.95 -18.91 10.25
C SER A 183 -4.28 -18.97 8.88
N LYS A 184 -4.75 -18.17 7.91
CA LYS A 184 -4.18 -18.11 6.56
C LYS A 184 -3.55 -16.76 6.21
N GLY A 185 -3.58 -15.82 7.14
CA GLY A 185 -2.99 -14.50 6.98
C GLY A 185 -3.53 -13.52 8.01
N ALA A 186 -2.83 -12.42 8.16
CA ALA A 186 -3.10 -11.40 9.17
C ALA A 186 -4.47 -10.70 8.97
N ILE A 187 -5.02 -10.20 10.08
CA ILE A 187 -6.22 -9.36 10.10
C ILE A 187 -5.87 -8.04 10.78
N TYR A 188 -6.02 -6.95 10.06
CA TYR A 188 -5.83 -5.59 10.56
C TYR A 188 -7.16 -4.83 10.53
N ILE A 189 -7.57 -4.25 11.65
CA ILE A 189 -8.78 -3.46 11.77
C ILE A 189 -8.39 -2.05 12.21
N GLY A 190 -8.61 -1.08 11.33
CA GLY A 190 -8.22 0.32 11.50
C GLY A 190 -9.06 1.06 12.54
N LYS A 191 -8.58 2.22 12.93
CA LYS A 191 -9.15 3.08 13.97
C LYS A 191 -10.61 3.44 13.70
N HIS A 192 -11.46 3.41 14.73
CA HIS A 192 -12.90 3.69 14.65
C HIS A 192 -13.66 2.86 13.62
N ALA A 193 -13.10 1.71 13.21
CA ALA A 193 -13.79 0.81 12.31
C ALA A 193 -14.82 -0.05 13.05
N GLN A 194 -15.87 -0.44 12.34
CA GLN A 194 -16.97 -1.22 12.91
C GLN A 194 -17.13 -2.56 12.17
N VAL A 195 -17.15 -3.64 12.94
CA VAL A 195 -17.51 -4.98 12.46
C VAL A 195 -18.82 -5.38 13.14
N MET A 196 -19.90 -5.33 12.37
CA MET A 196 -21.23 -5.63 12.89
C MET A 196 -21.42 -7.12 13.15
N GLU A 197 -22.45 -7.45 13.91
CA GLU A 197 -22.75 -8.75 14.47
C GLU A 197 -22.86 -9.86 13.42
N GLY A 198 -22.38 -11.03 13.77
CA GLY A 198 -22.46 -12.23 12.95
C GLY A 198 -21.53 -12.25 11.73
N SER A 199 -20.63 -11.27 11.63
CA SER A 199 -19.65 -11.22 10.53
C SER A 199 -18.56 -12.26 10.71
N MET A 200 -18.14 -12.87 9.59
CA MET A 200 -17.08 -13.88 9.54
C MET A 200 -15.96 -13.39 8.61
N ILE A 201 -14.81 -13.13 9.18
CA ILE A 201 -13.65 -12.59 8.44
C ILE A 201 -12.51 -13.60 8.47
N ARG A 202 -12.04 -13.96 7.28
CA ARG A 202 -10.85 -14.78 7.09
C ARG A 202 -9.73 -13.92 6.47
N GLY A 203 -8.56 -13.94 7.12
CA GLY A 203 -7.37 -13.26 6.60
C GLY A 203 -6.72 -13.98 5.40
N PRO A 204 -5.81 -13.29 4.68
CA PRO A 204 -5.38 -11.91 4.93
C PRO A 204 -6.51 -10.88 4.72
N PHE A 205 -6.70 -9.99 5.66
CA PHE A 205 -7.74 -8.97 5.59
C PHE A 205 -7.28 -7.67 6.24
N ALA A 206 -7.60 -6.54 5.63
CA ALA A 206 -7.47 -5.25 6.27
C ALA A 206 -8.69 -4.37 6.04
N MET A 207 -9.05 -3.60 7.05
CA MET A 207 -10.00 -2.51 6.90
C MET A 207 -9.43 -1.22 7.50
N GLY A 208 -9.56 -0.14 6.74
CA GLY A 208 -9.08 1.18 7.10
C GLY A 208 -9.98 1.87 8.13
N GLU A 209 -9.55 3.04 8.55
CA GLU A 209 -10.26 3.85 9.55
C GLU A 209 -11.71 4.15 9.14
N HIS A 210 -12.60 4.22 10.12
CA HIS A 210 -14.03 4.54 9.96
C HIS A 210 -14.77 3.66 8.92
N SER A 211 -14.22 2.51 8.56
CA SER A 211 -14.91 1.59 7.65
C SER A 211 -15.85 0.66 8.40
N VAL A 212 -16.80 0.08 7.68
CA VAL A 212 -17.87 -0.74 8.26
C VAL A 212 -18.01 -2.07 7.51
N VAL A 213 -17.93 -3.16 8.23
CA VAL A 213 -18.38 -4.48 7.80
C VAL A 213 -19.79 -4.70 8.33
N LYS A 214 -20.78 -4.76 7.42
CA LYS A 214 -22.19 -4.88 7.76
C LYS A 214 -22.50 -6.23 8.38
N MET A 215 -23.63 -6.31 9.09
CA MET A 215 -24.13 -7.50 9.76
C MET A 215 -24.14 -8.74 8.87
N GLY A 216 -23.64 -9.86 9.39
CA GLY A 216 -23.64 -11.16 8.71
C GLY A 216 -22.74 -11.27 7.47
N THR A 217 -21.84 -10.32 7.27
CA THR A 217 -20.90 -10.30 6.15
C THR A 217 -19.90 -11.45 6.24
N LYS A 218 -19.61 -12.07 5.09
CA LYS A 218 -18.58 -13.12 4.96
C LYS A 218 -17.46 -12.62 4.08
N VAL A 219 -16.27 -12.52 4.66
CA VAL A 219 -15.06 -12.10 3.93
C VAL A 219 -14.12 -13.28 3.76
N TYR A 220 -13.76 -13.53 2.51
CA TYR A 220 -12.71 -14.46 2.12
C TYR A 220 -11.50 -13.64 1.67
N GLY A 221 -10.34 -13.87 2.28
CA GLY A 221 -9.14 -13.12 1.92
C GLY A 221 -8.52 -13.56 0.58
N PRO A 222 -7.52 -12.81 0.07
CA PRO A 222 -7.02 -11.51 0.54
C PRO A 222 -7.98 -10.37 0.19
N THR A 223 -8.39 -9.60 1.16
CA THR A 223 -9.33 -8.49 0.92
C THR A 223 -8.90 -7.24 1.69
N THR A 224 -8.89 -6.11 0.99
CA THR A 224 -8.64 -4.79 1.57
C THR A 224 -9.88 -3.92 1.47
N LEU A 225 -10.28 -3.36 2.60
CA LEU A 225 -11.31 -2.33 2.69
C LEU A 225 -10.63 -1.01 3.09
N GLY A 226 -10.45 -0.11 2.15
CA GLY A 226 -9.85 1.21 2.40
C GLY A 226 -10.72 2.09 3.32
N PRO A 227 -10.20 3.23 3.77
CA PRO A 227 -10.86 4.05 4.78
C PRO A 227 -12.28 4.50 4.37
N LYS A 228 -13.15 4.69 5.36
CA LYS A 228 -14.53 5.19 5.21
C LYS A 228 -15.37 4.41 4.20
N SER A 229 -15.08 3.12 4.04
CA SER A 229 -15.81 2.23 3.12
C SER A 229 -16.76 1.31 3.88
N LYS A 230 -17.78 0.82 3.19
CA LYS A 230 -18.78 -0.11 3.76
C LYS A 230 -18.95 -1.32 2.86
N ILE A 231 -18.91 -2.52 3.45
CA ILE A 231 -19.17 -3.77 2.71
C ILE A 231 -20.25 -4.61 3.39
N GLY A 232 -20.99 -5.36 2.57
CA GLY A 232 -21.98 -6.34 3.00
C GLY A 232 -22.03 -7.55 2.10
N GLY A 233 -22.67 -8.62 2.57
CA GLY A 233 -22.82 -9.89 1.83
C GLY A 233 -21.53 -10.70 1.77
N GLU A 234 -21.23 -11.31 0.63
CA GLU A 234 -20.00 -12.09 0.43
C GLU A 234 -18.96 -11.30 -0.37
N VAL A 235 -17.72 -11.29 0.12
CA VAL A 235 -16.58 -10.58 -0.47
C VAL A 235 -15.38 -11.52 -0.53
N ASN A 236 -14.75 -11.61 -1.69
CA ASN A 236 -13.59 -12.46 -1.91
C ASN A 236 -12.58 -11.76 -2.80
N ASN A 237 -11.30 -11.77 -2.42
CA ASN A 237 -10.15 -11.28 -3.18
C ASN A 237 -10.40 -9.92 -3.84
N ALA A 238 -10.71 -8.91 -3.02
CA ALA A 238 -11.14 -7.59 -3.49
C ALA A 238 -10.38 -6.45 -2.80
N ILE A 239 -10.20 -5.36 -3.54
CA ILE A 239 -9.65 -4.11 -3.00
C ILE A 239 -10.68 -2.99 -3.19
N PHE A 240 -11.12 -2.41 -2.09
CA PHE A 240 -11.90 -1.19 -2.03
C PHE A 240 -10.94 -0.05 -1.66
N SER A 241 -10.67 0.85 -2.59
CA SER A 241 -9.62 1.87 -2.42
C SER A 241 -9.88 2.86 -1.28
N GLY A 242 -11.12 3.04 -0.91
CA GLY A 242 -11.61 3.97 0.12
C GLY A 242 -12.86 4.70 -0.35
N TYR A 243 -13.67 5.18 0.61
CA TYR A 243 -14.93 5.92 0.34
C TYR A 243 -15.90 5.17 -0.57
N CYS A 244 -15.89 3.84 -0.49
CA CYS A 244 -16.70 2.95 -1.32
C CYS A 244 -17.84 2.33 -0.52
N SER A 245 -18.93 1.93 -1.20
CA SER A 245 -20.00 1.15 -0.59
C SER A 245 -20.42 0.00 -1.48
N LYS A 246 -20.44 -1.21 -0.92
CA LYS A 246 -21.00 -2.42 -1.51
C LYS A 246 -22.12 -2.92 -0.60
N GLY A 247 -23.30 -3.10 -1.18
CA GLY A 247 -24.47 -3.71 -0.53
C GLY A 247 -24.42 -5.23 -0.53
#